data_c09715cb7ede5097a41b82bb39550308
#
_entry.id   c09715cb7ede5097a41b82bb39550308
#
_cell.length_a   1.000
_cell.length_b   1.000
_cell.length_c   1.000
_cell.angle_alpha   90.00
_cell.angle_beta   90.00
_cell.angle_gamma   90.00
#
_symmetry.space_group_name_H-M   'P 1'
#
loop_
_entity.id
_entity.type
_entity.pdbx_description
1 polymer ?
#
loop_
_entity_poly.entity_id
_entity_poly.type
_entity_poly.pdbx_seq_one_letter_code
_entity_poly.pdbx_strand_id
1 'polypeptide(L)'
;LGAKTSFGKLPADFTLEIAQSDITSEDILLLSEELNLNETAATVLSALERDLGDQWFSAFADMRNGAMEQNEDGKLVPAPDSVAFWANQAGVNAKSAEALRSKLDRVMRKDYLVRSTATRGLKEVIDSLENGIHVILSFGEYSNDLDYLLVTNLLTRKIRDRWKKLTEHSYKDKGKQPR
;
A
#
# COMPACT_ATOMS: atom_id res chain seq x y z
N LEU A 1 -2.48 -4.09 -15.01
CA LEU A 1 -1.45 -3.62 -14.10
C LEU A 1 -0.12 -3.50 -14.82
N GLY A 2 0.55 -2.34 -14.68
CA GLY A 2 1.93 -2.08 -15.04
C GLY A 2 2.25 -2.07 -16.51
N ALA A 3 2.42 -2.99 -17.28
CA ALA A 3 2.77 -2.95 -18.69
C ALA A 3 1.53 -2.86 -19.58
N LYS A 4 1.69 -2.41 -20.82
CA LYS A 4 0.67 -2.45 -21.88
C LYS A 4 0.23 -3.90 -22.10
N THR A 5 -0.67 -4.38 -21.26
CA THR A 5 -1.20 -5.73 -21.36
C THR A 5 -2.45 -5.71 -22.21
N SER A 6 -2.46 -6.55 -23.21
CA SER A 6 -3.65 -6.84 -23.98
C SER A 6 -4.30 -8.09 -23.39
N PHE A 7 -5.60 -8.05 -23.11
CA PHE A 7 -6.36 -9.26 -22.85
C PHE A 7 -6.62 -9.95 -24.20
N GLY A 8 -5.87 -11.00 -24.47
CA GLY A 8 -5.85 -11.60 -25.79
C GLY A 8 -5.29 -10.62 -26.86
N LYS A 9 -6.11 -10.22 -27.84
CA LYS A 9 -5.77 -9.23 -28.87
C LYS A 9 -6.33 -7.83 -28.61
N LEU A 10 -7.03 -7.62 -27.48
CA LEU A 10 -7.64 -6.34 -27.16
C LEU A 10 -6.66 -5.45 -26.38
N PRO A 11 -6.42 -4.21 -26.81
CA PRO A 11 -5.58 -3.29 -26.04
C PRO A 11 -6.30 -2.92 -24.73
N ALA A 12 -5.53 -2.72 -23.66
CA ALA A 12 -6.08 -2.14 -22.45
C ALA A 12 -6.41 -0.65 -22.65
N ASP A 13 -7.55 -0.21 -22.14
CA ASP A 13 -7.95 1.20 -22.20
C ASP A 13 -7.00 2.07 -21.38
N PHE A 14 -6.58 1.59 -20.23
CA PHE A 14 -5.57 2.23 -19.39
C PHE A 14 -4.83 1.22 -18.52
N THR A 15 -3.69 1.64 -18.00
CA THR A 15 -2.90 0.89 -17.03
C THR A 15 -3.26 1.37 -15.62
N LEU A 16 -3.67 0.44 -14.73
CA LEU A 16 -3.94 0.77 -13.35
C LEU A 16 -2.62 1.01 -12.59
N GLU A 17 -2.47 2.23 -12.06
CA GLU A 17 -1.45 2.61 -11.11
C GLU A 17 -2.09 2.83 -9.74
N ILE A 18 -1.41 2.43 -8.69
CA ILE A 18 -1.85 2.55 -7.30
C ILE A 18 -0.86 3.46 -6.57
N ALA A 19 -1.37 4.51 -5.93
CA ALA A 19 -0.53 5.37 -5.12
C ALA A 19 -0.06 4.62 -3.86
N GLN A 20 1.21 4.78 -3.51
CA GLN A 20 1.76 4.20 -2.27
C GLN A 20 1.03 4.72 -1.02
N SER A 21 0.51 5.95 -1.06
CA SER A 21 -0.33 6.52 0.00
C SER A 21 -1.72 5.86 0.13
N ASP A 22 -2.13 5.04 -0.82
CA ASP A 22 -3.37 4.27 -0.74
C ASP A 22 -3.23 2.99 0.07
N ILE A 23 -1.99 2.56 0.37
CA ILE A 23 -1.70 1.33 1.11
C ILE A 23 -1.78 1.60 2.61
N THR A 24 -2.64 0.87 3.30
CA THR A 24 -2.75 0.88 4.76
C THR A 24 -2.00 -0.30 5.39
N SER A 25 -1.74 -0.20 6.70
CA SER A 25 -1.18 -1.32 7.47
C SER A 25 -2.07 -2.56 7.40
N GLU A 26 -3.39 -2.37 7.38
CA GLU A 26 -4.35 -3.47 7.25
C GLU A 26 -4.20 -4.22 5.92
N ASP A 27 -3.96 -3.50 4.80
CA ASP A 27 -3.73 -4.14 3.51
C ASP A 27 -2.48 -5.05 3.54
N ILE A 28 -1.45 -4.64 4.27
CA ILE A 28 -0.23 -5.46 4.45
C ILE A 28 -0.48 -6.62 5.40
N LEU A 29 -1.25 -6.43 6.47
CA LEU A 29 -1.58 -7.53 7.39
C LEU A 29 -2.41 -8.62 6.72
N LEU A 30 -3.26 -8.29 5.77
CA LEU A 30 -3.99 -9.26 4.96
C LEU A 30 -3.08 -10.14 4.09
N LEU A 31 -1.85 -9.67 3.82
CA LEU A 31 -0.82 -10.43 3.09
C LEU A 31 0.13 -11.17 4.02
N SER A 32 -0.24 -11.39 5.29
CA SER A 32 0.66 -11.96 6.30
C SER A 32 1.23 -13.32 5.91
N GLU A 33 0.44 -14.19 5.32
CA GLU A 33 0.86 -15.52 4.85
C GLU A 33 1.81 -15.40 3.66
N GLU A 34 1.44 -14.61 2.64
CA GLU A 34 2.23 -14.41 1.42
C GLU A 34 3.59 -13.75 1.67
N LEU A 35 3.64 -12.86 2.66
CA LEU A 35 4.83 -12.16 3.09
C LEU A 35 5.55 -12.88 4.24
N ASN A 36 4.98 -13.96 4.76
CA ASN A 36 5.48 -14.68 5.94
C ASN A 36 5.77 -13.71 7.11
N LEU A 37 4.78 -12.86 7.44
CA LEU A 37 4.91 -11.91 8.55
C LEU A 37 4.82 -12.64 9.88
N ASN A 38 5.58 -12.15 10.85
CA ASN A 38 5.51 -12.63 12.23
C ASN A 38 4.57 -11.76 13.07
N GLU A 39 4.28 -12.18 14.30
CA GLU A 39 3.36 -11.48 15.21
C GLU A 39 3.79 -10.04 15.53
N THR A 40 5.08 -9.72 15.46
CA THR A 40 5.59 -8.37 15.73
C THR A 40 5.35 -7.40 14.58
N ALA A 41 5.00 -7.88 13.39
CA ALA A 41 4.78 -7.04 12.23
C ALA A 41 3.62 -6.04 12.44
N ALA A 42 2.53 -6.46 13.10
CA ALA A 42 1.39 -5.59 13.40
C ALA A 42 1.80 -4.39 14.27
N THR A 43 2.65 -4.61 15.29
CA THR A 43 3.16 -3.54 16.15
C THR A 43 4.01 -2.54 15.37
N VAL A 44 4.89 -3.03 14.50
CA VAL A 44 5.73 -2.16 13.66
C VAL A 44 4.88 -1.38 12.65
N LEU A 45 3.92 -2.02 11.99
CA LEU A 45 3.02 -1.37 11.04
C LEU A 45 2.16 -0.27 11.70
N SER A 46 1.61 -0.54 12.89
CA SER A 46 0.87 0.47 13.67
C SER A 46 1.75 1.66 14.06
N ALA A 47 3.02 1.43 14.40
CA ALA A 47 3.95 2.50 14.71
C ALA A 47 4.29 3.33 13.47
N LEU A 48 4.47 2.70 12.30
CA LEU A 48 4.71 3.37 11.04
C LEU A 48 3.55 4.32 10.67
N GLU A 49 2.31 3.86 10.74
CA GLU A 49 1.14 4.71 10.46
C GLU A 49 1.00 5.85 11.48
N ARG A 50 1.22 5.58 12.77
CA ARG A 50 1.16 6.60 13.81
C ARG A 50 2.17 7.72 13.57
N ASP A 51 3.41 7.37 13.21
CA ASP A 51 4.53 8.33 13.13
C ASP A 51 4.63 9.02 11.77
N LEU A 52 4.24 8.32 10.69
CA LEU A 52 4.44 8.78 9.30
C LEU A 52 3.13 9.03 8.54
N GLY A 53 1.98 8.73 9.15
CA GLY A 53 0.66 8.96 8.54
C GLY A 53 0.48 8.24 7.21
N ASP A 54 -0.24 8.86 6.28
CA ASP A 54 -0.54 8.29 4.95
C ASP A 54 0.72 8.08 4.08
N GLN A 55 1.86 8.68 4.45
CA GLN A 55 3.12 8.53 3.72
C GLN A 55 4.00 7.40 4.28
N TRP A 56 3.50 6.64 5.24
CA TRP A 56 4.29 5.63 5.93
C TRP A 56 4.96 4.62 4.98
N PHE A 57 4.24 4.18 3.96
CA PHE A 57 4.74 3.15 3.04
C PHE A 57 5.92 3.66 2.20
N SER A 58 5.79 4.86 1.61
CA SER A 58 6.86 5.47 0.84
C SER A 58 8.04 5.89 1.71
N ALA A 59 7.77 6.47 2.88
CA ALA A 59 8.82 6.86 3.82
C ALA A 59 9.61 5.65 4.33
N PHE A 60 8.91 4.56 4.65
CA PHE A 60 9.57 3.31 5.07
C PHE A 60 10.36 2.66 3.94
N ALA A 61 9.90 2.78 2.68
CA ALA A 61 10.64 2.33 1.50
C ALA A 61 11.96 3.08 1.29
N ASP A 62 12.00 4.37 1.64
CA ASP A 62 13.18 5.21 1.52
C ASP A 62 14.22 4.98 2.63
N MET A 63 13.81 4.43 3.76
CA MET A 63 14.74 4.11 4.85
C MET A 63 15.72 3.02 4.44
N ARG A 64 16.98 3.24 4.76
CA ARG A 64 18.04 2.24 4.53
C ARG A 64 17.97 1.13 5.56
N ASN A 65 17.89 -0.11 5.08
CA ASN A 65 17.86 -1.28 5.96
C ASN A 65 19.28 -1.69 6.36
N GLY A 66 19.54 -1.85 7.69
CA GLY A 66 20.83 -2.24 8.21
C GLY A 66 21.95 -1.21 8.11
N ALA A 67 21.65 0.05 7.78
CA ALA A 67 22.67 1.08 7.64
C ALA A 67 23.18 1.56 9.00
N MET A 68 24.50 1.60 9.12
CA MET A 68 25.24 2.00 10.33
C MET A 68 26.21 3.12 10.01
N GLU A 69 26.48 3.98 10.99
CA GLU A 69 27.51 5.02 10.94
C GLU A 69 28.33 5.05 12.22
N GLN A 70 29.47 5.73 12.20
CA GLN A 70 30.26 5.96 13.41
C GLN A 70 29.81 7.27 14.08
N ASN A 71 29.53 7.20 15.38
CA ASN A 71 29.30 8.38 16.19
C ASN A 71 30.63 9.09 16.58
N GLU A 72 30.54 10.19 17.31
CA GLU A 72 31.71 10.99 17.76
C GLU A 72 32.69 10.14 18.61
N ASP A 73 32.21 9.10 19.30
CA ASP A 73 33.04 8.18 20.11
C ASP A 73 33.63 7.03 19.27
N GLY A 74 33.41 6.99 17.95
CA GLY A 74 33.88 5.94 17.06
C GLY A 74 33.09 4.64 17.15
N LYS A 75 31.94 4.61 17.85
CA LYS A 75 31.06 3.44 17.95
C LYS A 75 30.11 3.39 16.76
N LEU A 76 29.86 2.16 16.27
CA LEU A 76 28.84 1.92 15.26
C LEU A 76 27.44 2.09 15.87
N VAL A 77 26.66 2.99 15.30
CA VAL A 77 25.27 3.27 15.64
C VAL A 77 24.41 3.25 14.38
N PRO A 78 23.08 3.01 14.48
CA PRO A 78 22.20 3.10 13.32
C PRO A 78 22.27 4.49 12.66
N ALA A 79 22.43 4.52 11.33
CA ALA A 79 22.43 5.77 10.58
C ALA A 79 21.08 6.49 10.70
N PRO A 80 21.03 7.84 10.72
CA PRO A 80 19.80 8.62 10.94
C PRO A 80 18.67 8.33 9.95
N ASP A 81 19.01 7.90 8.74
CA ASP A 81 18.06 7.52 7.69
C ASP A 81 17.78 6.02 7.64
N SER A 82 18.18 5.29 8.69
CA SER A 82 17.98 3.83 8.75
C SER A 82 16.68 3.42 9.43
N VAL A 83 16.21 2.23 9.06
CA VAL A 83 15.07 1.58 9.72
C VAL A 83 15.31 1.39 11.21
N ALA A 84 16.54 1.00 11.61
CA ALA A 84 16.88 0.78 13.00
C ALA A 84 16.86 2.08 13.81
N PHE A 85 17.29 3.20 13.24
CA PHE A 85 17.23 4.51 13.89
C PHE A 85 15.78 4.94 14.15
N TRP A 86 14.92 4.89 13.12
CA TRP A 86 13.50 5.17 13.29
C TRP A 86 12.86 4.24 14.35
N ALA A 87 13.11 2.94 14.26
CA ALA A 87 12.53 1.96 15.18
C ALA A 87 12.88 2.24 16.65
N ASN A 88 14.13 2.64 16.92
CA ASN A 88 14.57 3.04 18.27
C ASN A 88 13.80 4.27 18.77
N GLN A 89 13.56 5.28 17.91
CA GLN A 89 12.78 6.46 18.27
C GLN A 89 11.30 6.13 18.47
N ALA A 90 10.74 5.27 17.63
CA ALA A 90 9.35 4.82 17.70
C ALA A 90 9.06 3.87 18.87
N GLY A 91 10.09 3.39 19.56
CA GLY A 91 9.97 2.44 20.68
C GLY A 91 9.58 1.03 20.23
N VAL A 92 9.92 0.64 18.99
CA VAL A 92 9.70 -0.72 18.46
C VAL A 92 11.02 -1.45 18.31
N ASN A 93 10.95 -2.78 18.23
CA ASN A 93 12.15 -3.60 18.08
C ASN A 93 12.78 -3.38 16.69
N ALA A 94 14.03 -2.89 16.65
CA ALA A 94 14.74 -2.59 15.42
C ALA A 94 14.90 -3.80 14.49
N LYS A 95 15.20 -4.99 15.03
CA LYS A 95 15.33 -6.22 14.22
C LYS A 95 14.00 -6.63 13.59
N SER A 96 12.88 -6.43 14.30
CA SER A 96 11.55 -6.69 13.78
C SER A 96 11.19 -5.73 12.66
N ALA A 97 11.54 -4.43 12.80
CA ALA A 97 11.33 -3.42 11.77
C ALA A 97 12.18 -3.71 10.52
N GLU A 98 13.45 -4.04 10.67
CA GLU A 98 14.35 -4.43 9.58
C GLU A 98 13.87 -5.69 8.84
N ALA A 99 13.40 -6.69 9.60
CA ALA A 99 12.82 -7.90 9.02
C ALA A 99 11.56 -7.61 8.23
N LEU A 100 10.67 -6.75 8.74
CA LEU A 100 9.48 -6.29 8.02
C LEU A 100 9.87 -5.55 6.74
N ARG A 101 10.82 -4.60 6.82
CA ARG A 101 11.32 -3.85 5.65
C ARG A 101 11.82 -4.78 4.55
N SER A 102 12.59 -5.81 4.91
CA SER A 102 13.09 -6.80 3.96
C SER A 102 11.96 -7.60 3.27
N LYS A 103 10.90 -7.95 4.02
CA LYS A 103 9.75 -8.68 3.48
C LYS A 103 8.89 -7.79 2.56
N LEU A 104 8.71 -6.53 2.93
CA LEU A 104 7.97 -5.56 2.13
C LEU A 104 8.68 -5.14 0.84
N ASP A 105 9.97 -5.40 0.69
CA ASP A 105 10.72 -5.13 -0.55
C ASP A 105 10.05 -5.76 -1.78
N ARG A 106 9.44 -6.94 -1.62
CA ARG A 106 8.70 -7.63 -2.69
C ARG A 106 7.47 -6.85 -3.16
N VAL A 107 6.85 -6.08 -2.26
CA VAL A 107 5.71 -5.21 -2.57
C VAL A 107 6.19 -3.87 -3.09
N MET A 108 7.17 -3.26 -2.41
CA MET A 108 7.67 -1.91 -2.70
C MET A 108 8.28 -1.76 -4.10
N ARG A 109 8.77 -2.86 -4.70
CA ARG A 109 9.35 -2.89 -6.05
C ARG A 109 8.35 -3.13 -7.17
N LYS A 110 7.05 -3.15 -6.88
CA LYS A 110 6.04 -3.37 -7.92
C LYS A 110 5.85 -2.12 -8.76
N ASP A 111 5.98 -2.26 -10.07
CA ASP A 111 5.93 -1.14 -11.03
C ASP A 111 4.58 -0.42 -11.05
N TYR A 112 3.50 -1.10 -10.65
CA TYR A 112 2.19 -0.50 -10.53
C TYR A 112 1.99 0.32 -9.25
N LEU A 113 2.93 0.25 -8.29
CA LEU A 113 2.94 1.08 -7.08
C LEU A 113 3.77 2.34 -7.34
N VAL A 114 3.09 3.45 -7.48
CA VAL A 114 3.71 4.75 -7.76
C VAL A 114 3.60 5.69 -6.55
N ARG A 115 4.53 6.63 -6.41
CA ARG A 115 4.51 7.59 -5.30
C ARG A 115 3.26 8.48 -5.32
N SER A 116 2.83 8.89 -6.50
CA SER A 116 1.59 9.62 -6.70
C SER A 116 0.96 9.27 -8.04
N THR A 117 -0.37 9.15 -8.08
CA THR A 117 -1.11 8.95 -9.33
C THR A 117 -1.61 10.30 -9.84
N ALA A 118 -1.07 10.77 -10.96
CA ALA A 118 -1.49 12.04 -11.53
C ALA A 118 -2.86 11.95 -12.25
N THR A 119 -3.23 10.80 -12.85
CA THR A 119 -4.39 10.75 -13.76
C THR A 119 -5.17 9.44 -13.82
N ARG A 120 -4.60 8.27 -13.52
CA ARG A 120 -5.27 6.97 -13.82
C ARG A 120 -5.04 5.94 -12.71
N GLY A 121 -5.69 6.17 -11.60
CA GLY A 121 -5.58 5.31 -10.45
C GLY A 121 -6.91 4.66 -10.05
N LEU A 122 -6.96 4.20 -8.81
CA LEU A 122 -8.15 3.61 -8.20
C LEU A 122 -9.39 4.49 -8.34
N LYS A 123 -9.22 5.81 -8.35
CA LYS A 123 -10.34 6.76 -8.53
C LYS A 123 -11.02 6.58 -9.89
N GLU A 124 -10.27 6.43 -10.97
CA GLU A 124 -10.84 6.26 -12.32
C GLU A 124 -11.64 4.96 -12.44
N VAL A 125 -11.19 3.89 -11.78
CA VAL A 125 -11.96 2.63 -11.68
C VAL A 125 -13.30 2.87 -10.98
N ILE A 126 -13.27 3.56 -9.84
CA ILE A 126 -14.47 3.85 -9.05
C ILE A 126 -15.43 4.74 -9.82
N ASP A 127 -14.94 5.83 -10.44
CA ASP A 127 -15.74 6.75 -11.23
C ASP A 127 -16.40 6.01 -12.42
N SER A 128 -15.69 5.09 -13.08
CA SER A 128 -16.26 4.24 -14.13
C SER A 128 -17.42 3.38 -13.63
N LEU A 129 -17.24 2.71 -12.49
CA LEU A 129 -18.28 1.89 -11.87
C LEU A 129 -19.50 2.73 -11.45
N GLU A 130 -19.30 3.93 -10.90
CA GLU A 130 -20.37 4.86 -10.53
C GLU A 130 -21.19 5.35 -11.75
N ASN A 131 -20.54 5.43 -12.91
CA ASN A 131 -21.19 5.76 -14.17
C ASN A 131 -21.81 4.54 -14.90
N GLY A 132 -21.86 3.37 -14.25
CA GLY A 132 -22.44 2.15 -14.83
C GLY A 132 -21.56 1.48 -15.89
N ILE A 133 -20.29 1.84 -15.97
CA ILE A 133 -19.32 1.24 -16.91
C ILE A 133 -18.70 0.02 -16.25
N HIS A 134 -18.76 -1.11 -16.94
CA HIS A 134 -18.09 -2.33 -16.49
C HIS A 134 -16.58 -2.22 -16.62
N VAL A 135 -15.86 -2.63 -15.58
CA VAL A 135 -14.40 -2.64 -15.55
C VAL A 135 -13.89 -4.08 -15.52
N ILE A 136 -13.00 -4.41 -16.44
CA ILE A 136 -12.29 -5.69 -16.47
C ILE A 136 -10.85 -5.41 -16.07
N LEU A 137 -10.42 -5.99 -14.95
CA LEU A 137 -9.05 -5.89 -14.46
C LEU A 137 -8.24 -7.11 -14.95
N SER A 138 -7.24 -6.84 -15.78
CA SER A 138 -6.27 -7.86 -16.18
C SER A 138 -4.97 -7.69 -15.40
N PHE A 139 -4.47 -8.77 -14.81
CA PHE A 139 -3.21 -8.76 -14.06
C PHE A 139 -1.98 -8.93 -14.97
N GLY A 140 -2.18 -9.34 -16.22
CA GLY A 140 -1.09 -9.48 -17.18
C GLY A 140 0.02 -10.43 -16.68
N GLU A 141 1.23 -9.91 -16.55
CA GLU A 141 2.39 -10.66 -16.06
C GLU A 141 2.42 -10.83 -14.53
N TYR A 142 1.60 -10.06 -13.81
CA TYR A 142 1.45 -10.14 -12.34
C TYR A 142 0.44 -11.22 -11.97
N SER A 143 0.82 -12.49 -12.13
CA SER A 143 -0.06 -13.64 -11.90
C SER A 143 0.17 -14.36 -10.58
N ASN A 144 0.94 -13.76 -9.65
CA ASN A 144 1.16 -14.34 -8.33
C ASN A 144 0.08 -13.90 -7.32
N ASP A 145 -0.14 -14.72 -6.29
CA ASP A 145 -1.16 -14.49 -5.29
C ASP A 145 -1.00 -13.18 -4.54
N LEU A 146 0.25 -12.74 -4.29
CA LEU A 146 0.56 -11.48 -3.64
C LEU A 146 -0.05 -10.28 -4.38
N ASP A 147 0.18 -10.19 -5.71
CA ASP A 147 -0.33 -9.08 -6.52
C ASP A 147 -1.85 -9.12 -6.61
N TYR A 148 -2.40 -10.33 -6.80
CA TYR A 148 -3.84 -10.52 -6.87
C TYR A 148 -4.53 -10.09 -5.57
N LEU A 149 -4.06 -10.57 -4.42
CA LEU A 149 -4.61 -10.25 -3.11
C LEU A 149 -4.47 -8.75 -2.79
N LEU A 150 -3.30 -8.17 -2.99
CA LEU A 150 -3.05 -6.75 -2.70
C LEU A 150 -4.00 -5.85 -3.51
N VAL A 151 -4.04 -6.03 -4.82
CA VAL A 151 -4.83 -5.17 -5.70
C VAL A 151 -6.33 -5.36 -5.49
N THR A 152 -6.79 -6.60 -5.35
CA THR A 152 -8.20 -6.90 -5.11
C THR A 152 -8.67 -6.32 -3.77
N ASN A 153 -7.86 -6.46 -2.73
CA ASN A 153 -8.15 -5.88 -1.42
C ASN A 153 -8.23 -4.36 -1.46
N LEU A 154 -7.24 -3.70 -2.04
CA LEU A 154 -7.23 -2.25 -2.19
C LEU A 154 -8.46 -1.74 -2.95
N LEU A 155 -8.78 -2.34 -4.08
CA LEU A 155 -9.97 -1.99 -4.87
C LEU A 155 -11.25 -2.18 -4.05
N THR A 156 -11.44 -3.34 -3.43
CA THR A 156 -12.63 -3.64 -2.65
C THR A 156 -12.80 -2.68 -1.48
N ARG A 157 -11.72 -2.37 -0.75
CA ARG A 157 -11.74 -1.41 0.35
C ARG A 157 -12.11 -0.02 -0.14
N LYS A 158 -11.46 0.49 -1.20
CA LYS A 158 -11.74 1.84 -1.74
C LYS A 158 -13.17 1.95 -2.28
N ILE A 159 -13.68 0.94 -2.96
CA ILE A 159 -15.08 0.90 -3.43
C ILE A 159 -16.04 0.94 -2.24
N ARG A 160 -15.82 0.08 -1.23
CA ARG A 160 -16.64 0.04 -0.01
C ARG A 160 -16.65 1.39 0.70
N ASP A 161 -15.48 1.99 0.91
CA ASP A 161 -15.34 3.26 1.63
C ASP A 161 -16.00 4.42 0.86
N ARG A 162 -15.91 4.40 -0.46
CA ARG A 162 -16.61 5.36 -1.32
C ARG A 162 -18.12 5.23 -1.20
N TRP A 163 -18.64 4.02 -1.32
CA TRP A 163 -20.09 3.78 -1.26
C TRP A 163 -20.64 4.03 0.15
N LYS A 164 -19.89 3.71 1.19
CA LYS A 164 -20.26 4.08 2.56
C LYS A 164 -20.42 5.59 2.70
N LYS A 165 -19.47 6.39 2.22
CA LYS A 165 -19.56 7.86 2.25
C LYS A 165 -20.76 8.39 1.47
N LEU A 166 -21.05 7.84 0.29
CA LEU A 166 -22.22 8.21 -0.51
C LEU A 166 -23.53 7.89 0.21
N THR A 167 -23.61 6.73 0.84
CA THR A 167 -24.78 6.30 1.61
C THR A 167 -25.00 7.22 2.81
N GLU A 168 -23.96 7.49 3.61
CA GLU A 168 -24.03 8.40 4.76
C GLU A 168 -24.47 9.81 4.35
N HIS A 169 -23.96 10.33 3.25
CA HIS A 169 -24.35 11.64 2.70
C HIS A 169 -25.82 11.65 2.28
N SER A 170 -26.27 10.62 1.58
CA SER A 170 -27.65 10.45 1.16
C SER A 170 -28.64 10.40 2.35
N TYR A 171 -28.26 9.75 3.44
CA TYR A 171 -29.07 9.71 4.67
C TYR A 171 -29.15 11.09 5.34
N LYS A 172 -28.05 11.83 5.41
CA LYS A 172 -28.00 13.16 6.01
C LYS A 172 -28.84 14.17 5.23
N ASP A 173 -28.80 14.12 3.89
CA ASP A 173 -29.44 15.12 3.04
C ASP A 173 -30.93 14.85 2.77
N LYS A 174 -31.40 13.62 2.77
CA LYS A 174 -32.72 13.27 2.26
C LYS A 174 -33.62 12.45 3.19
N GLY A 175 -33.12 11.94 4.30
CA GLY A 175 -33.89 11.06 5.19
C GLY A 175 -34.52 9.84 4.47
N LYS A 176 -34.02 9.48 3.29
CA LYS A 176 -34.53 8.37 2.46
C LYS A 176 -33.41 7.34 2.24
N GLN A 177 -33.77 6.07 2.39
CA GLN A 177 -32.90 4.95 2.01
C GLN A 177 -32.54 5.06 0.51
N PRO A 178 -31.28 4.92 0.15
CA PRO A 178 -30.90 4.75 -1.25
C PRO A 178 -31.48 3.42 -1.76
N ARG A 179 -32.04 3.46 -2.95
CA ARG A 179 -32.54 2.27 -3.64
C ARG A 179 -31.41 1.46 -4.21
#